data_890a6d393dd7b61e0a186b2e509dc40e
#
_entry.id   890a6d393dd7b61e0a186b2e509dc40e
#
_cell.length_a   1.000
_cell.length_b   1.000
_cell.length_c   1.000
_cell.angle_alpha   90.00
_cell.angle_beta   90.00
_cell.angle_gamma   90.00
#
_symmetry.space_group_name_H-M   'P 1'
#
loop_
_entity.id
_entity.type
_entity.pdbx_description
1 polymer ?
#
loop_
_entity_poly.entity_id
_entity_poly.type
_entity_poly.pdbx_seq_one_letter_code
_entity_poly.pdbx_strand_id
1 'polypeptide(L)'
;MKVIHYIPSLDRSSGGTTAYMQLLTKELTRLVELYVVSHASENPVVIDNCTVYFIPEFRNFMGMKRQWRILLTQLQPDVVHVNCCWMPACAFIQKWAQALGYKVVLTPHGMLEPWIMARHYWTRKLPALWFYQKAAVMKADVLHATAESEKENLLKLGYNNRIKIIANGIDVENIEMKSSWKRNKEILFLS
;
A
#
# COMPACT_ATOMS: atom_id res chain seq x y z
N MET A 1 -10.18 -15.69 7.53
CA MET A 1 -9.52 -15.20 6.31
C MET A 1 -8.11 -14.77 6.67
N LYS A 2 -7.12 -15.18 5.87
CA LYS A 2 -5.71 -14.77 6.04
C LYS A 2 -5.34 -13.70 5.01
N VAL A 3 -4.74 -12.63 5.48
CA VAL A 3 -4.34 -11.51 4.62
C VAL A 3 -2.88 -11.18 4.83
N ILE A 4 -2.13 -11.03 3.74
CA ILE A 4 -0.80 -10.45 3.78
C ILE A 4 -0.86 -9.04 3.22
N HIS A 5 -0.45 -8.04 4.00
CA HIS A 5 -0.15 -6.71 3.50
C HIS A 5 1.34 -6.60 3.17
N TYR A 6 1.65 -6.32 1.92
CA TYR A 6 3.00 -5.94 1.52
C TYR A 6 3.09 -4.42 1.44
N ILE A 7 4.07 -3.86 2.12
CA ILE A 7 4.44 -2.45 2.07
C ILE A 7 5.96 -2.34 1.91
N PRO A 8 6.47 -1.53 0.98
CA PRO A 8 7.92 -1.52 0.69
C PRO A 8 8.78 -0.96 1.83
N SER A 9 8.23 -0.15 2.71
CA SER A 9 8.95 0.39 3.86
C SER A 9 8.02 0.58 5.06
N LEU A 10 8.53 0.23 6.23
CA LEU A 10 7.95 0.56 7.54
C LEU A 10 8.81 1.58 8.29
N ASP A 11 9.72 2.25 7.60
CA ASP A 11 10.55 3.29 8.22
C ASP A 11 9.71 4.50 8.64
N ARG A 12 10.03 5.10 9.78
CA ARG A 12 9.33 6.31 10.30
C ARG A 12 9.38 7.46 9.32
N SER A 13 10.43 7.57 8.53
CA SER A 13 10.58 8.60 7.50
C SER A 13 9.69 8.38 6.27
N SER A 14 9.07 7.20 6.13
CA SER A 14 8.20 6.87 4.98
C SER A 14 6.82 7.52 5.02
N GLY A 15 6.52 8.28 6.07
CA GLY A 15 5.36 9.16 6.15
C GLY A 15 4.00 8.45 6.24
N GLY A 16 3.01 8.94 5.49
CA GLY A 16 1.61 8.56 5.65
C GLY A 16 1.29 7.09 5.43
N THR A 17 2.01 6.39 4.56
CA THR A 17 1.74 4.95 4.29
C THR A 17 2.12 4.07 5.49
N THR A 18 3.13 4.46 6.24
CA THR A 18 3.55 3.77 7.47
C THR A 18 2.54 4.00 8.59
N ALA A 19 2.10 5.25 8.79
CA ALA A 19 1.05 5.59 9.75
C ALA A 19 -0.28 4.89 9.42
N TYR A 20 -0.64 4.85 8.13
CA TYR A 20 -1.78 4.08 7.65
C TYR A 20 -1.68 2.61 8.05
N MET A 21 -0.52 1.98 7.85
CA MET A 21 -0.33 0.57 8.18
C MET A 21 -0.47 0.30 9.68
N GLN A 22 0.09 1.17 10.54
CA GLN A 22 -0.06 1.06 12.00
C GLN A 22 -1.53 1.13 12.43
N LEU A 23 -2.28 2.10 11.88
CA LEU A 23 -3.68 2.28 12.22
C LEU A 23 -4.54 1.13 11.70
N LEU A 24 -4.30 0.71 10.44
CA LEU A 24 -5.03 -0.39 9.83
C LEU A 24 -4.84 -1.70 10.60
N THR A 25 -3.61 -2.03 10.96
CA THR A 25 -3.31 -3.29 11.64
C THR A 25 -3.94 -3.36 13.02
N LYS A 26 -4.01 -2.24 13.76
CA LYS A 26 -4.67 -2.15 15.06
C LYS A 26 -6.11 -2.68 15.03
N GLU A 27 -6.84 -2.38 13.96
CA GLU A 27 -8.25 -2.75 13.85
C GLU A 27 -8.48 -4.01 13.01
N LEU A 28 -7.74 -4.18 11.92
CA LEU A 28 -7.96 -5.29 10.99
C LEU A 28 -7.60 -6.65 11.58
N THR A 29 -6.63 -6.70 12.51
CA THR A 29 -6.26 -7.94 13.22
C THR A 29 -7.39 -8.52 14.08
N ARG A 30 -8.40 -7.73 14.42
CA ARG A 30 -9.61 -8.20 15.13
C ARG A 30 -10.54 -8.98 14.22
N LEU A 31 -10.42 -8.81 12.91
CA LEU A 31 -11.34 -9.35 11.91
C LEU A 31 -10.72 -10.48 11.08
N VAL A 32 -9.41 -10.44 10.89
CA VAL A 32 -8.70 -11.39 10.04
C VAL A 32 -7.34 -11.78 10.64
N GLU A 33 -6.83 -12.92 10.24
CA GLU A 33 -5.45 -13.32 10.50
C GLU A 33 -4.53 -12.52 9.57
N LEU A 34 -3.81 -11.55 10.14
CA LEU A 34 -3.08 -10.52 9.41
C LEU A 34 -1.57 -10.68 9.55
N TYR A 35 -0.89 -10.54 8.43
CA TYR A 35 0.56 -10.49 8.34
C TYR A 35 1.01 -9.27 7.55
N VAL A 36 2.11 -8.65 7.98
CA VAL A 36 2.74 -7.57 7.23
C VAL A 36 4.10 -8.04 6.72
N VAL A 37 4.38 -7.76 5.47
CA VAL A 37 5.68 -8.04 4.84
C VAL A 37 6.27 -6.73 4.33
N SER A 38 7.52 -6.47 4.71
CA SER A 38 8.25 -5.26 4.34
C SER A 38 9.72 -5.54 4.07
N HIS A 39 10.47 -4.53 3.69
CA HIS A 39 11.93 -4.58 3.70
C HIS A 39 12.47 -4.05 5.03
N ALA A 40 13.66 -4.53 5.43
CA ALA A 40 14.34 -4.02 6.62
C ALA A 40 14.64 -2.53 6.47
N SER A 41 14.55 -1.79 7.56
CA SER A 41 14.93 -0.38 7.65
C SER A 41 15.66 -0.12 8.97
N GLU A 42 16.35 1.02 9.05
CA GLU A 42 17.14 1.37 10.24
C GLU A 42 16.27 1.84 11.40
N ASN A 43 15.10 2.42 11.10
CA ASN A 43 14.19 2.98 12.10
C ASN A 43 12.73 2.57 11.81
N PRO A 44 12.40 1.26 11.90
CA PRO A 44 11.05 0.80 11.60
C PRO A 44 10.06 1.25 12.67
N VAL A 45 8.81 1.49 12.26
CA VAL A 45 7.71 1.64 13.21
C VAL A 45 7.37 0.26 13.78
N VAL A 46 6.94 0.26 15.04
CA VAL A 46 6.46 -0.94 15.70
C VAL A 46 5.02 -1.20 15.27
N ILE A 47 4.72 -2.44 14.95
CA ILE A 47 3.37 -2.94 14.66
C ILE A 47 3.10 -4.08 15.64
N ASP A 48 2.37 -3.77 16.70
CA ASP A 48 2.25 -4.64 17.87
C ASP A 48 1.25 -5.79 17.68
N ASN A 49 0.31 -5.64 16.76
CA ASN A 49 -0.88 -6.51 16.71
C ASN A 49 -0.79 -7.64 15.68
N CYS A 50 0.27 -7.71 14.89
CA CYS A 50 0.45 -8.77 13.90
C CYS A 50 1.93 -9.11 13.67
N THR A 51 2.18 -10.28 13.06
CA THR A 51 3.54 -10.68 12.71
C THR A 51 4.03 -9.89 11.51
N VAL A 52 5.20 -9.28 11.66
CA VAL A 52 5.91 -8.57 10.58
C VAL A 52 7.07 -9.43 10.08
N TYR A 53 7.11 -9.66 8.79
CA TYR A 53 8.22 -10.35 8.12
C TYR A 53 9.04 -9.35 7.30
N PHE A 54 10.35 -9.44 7.40
CA PHE A 54 11.25 -8.66 6.57
C PHE A 54 11.87 -9.56 5.49
N ILE A 55 11.78 -9.12 4.24
CA ILE A 55 12.35 -9.79 3.08
C ILE A 55 13.45 -8.93 2.46
N PRO A 56 14.39 -9.53 1.71
CA PRO A 56 15.44 -8.78 1.01
C PRO A 56 14.84 -7.70 0.10
N GLU A 57 15.57 -6.59 -0.04
CA GLU A 57 15.24 -5.52 -0.99
C GLU A 57 15.34 -5.97 -2.45
N PHE A 58 14.78 -5.14 -3.34
CA PHE A 58 14.79 -5.39 -4.78
C PHE A 58 16.21 -5.56 -5.37
N ARG A 59 17.24 -4.97 -4.75
CA ARG A 59 18.63 -5.19 -5.17
C ARG A 59 19.06 -6.65 -5.07
N ASN A 60 18.52 -7.38 -4.10
CA ASN A 60 18.67 -8.83 -4.00
C ASN A 60 17.41 -9.52 -4.57
N PHE A 61 17.20 -9.36 -5.87
CA PHE A 61 15.99 -9.83 -6.57
C PHE A 61 15.69 -11.31 -6.36
N MET A 62 16.71 -12.16 -6.45
CA MET A 62 16.55 -13.61 -6.28
C MET A 62 16.23 -13.98 -4.83
N GLY A 63 16.89 -13.33 -3.87
CA GLY A 63 16.60 -13.48 -2.45
C GLY A 63 15.18 -13.04 -2.11
N MET A 64 14.76 -11.86 -2.60
CA MET A 64 13.42 -11.34 -2.43
C MET A 64 12.36 -12.31 -2.98
N LYS A 65 12.55 -12.80 -4.22
CA LYS A 65 11.64 -13.76 -4.86
C LYS A 65 11.54 -15.07 -4.07
N ARG A 66 12.69 -15.61 -3.65
CA ARG A 66 12.76 -16.86 -2.88
C ARG A 66 12.03 -16.72 -1.54
N GLN A 67 12.35 -15.68 -0.78
CA GLN A 67 11.75 -15.45 0.54
C GLN A 67 10.25 -15.20 0.44
N TRP A 68 9.82 -14.40 -0.54
CA TRP A 68 8.41 -14.14 -0.78
C TRP A 68 7.63 -15.42 -1.10
N ARG A 69 8.17 -16.28 -1.96
CA ARG A 69 7.53 -17.56 -2.27
C ARG A 69 7.45 -18.48 -1.06
N ILE A 70 8.50 -18.53 -0.23
CA ILE A 70 8.49 -19.31 1.03
C ILE A 70 7.35 -18.81 1.92
N LEU A 71 7.23 -17.51 2.14
CA LEU A 71 6.17 -16.93 2.97
C LEU A 71 4.77 -17.25 2.42
N LEU A 72 4.55 -17.10 1.11
CA LEU A 72 3.27 -17.44 0.50
C LEU A 72 2.93 -18.93 0.68
N THR A 73 3.89 -19.82 0.54
CA THR A 73 3.67 -21.26 0.72
C THR A 73 3.40 -21.65 2.17
N GLN A 74 4.08 -20.98 3.12
CA GLN A 74 3.92 -21.25 4.55
C GLN A 74 2.62 -20.67 5.12
N LEU A 75 2.31 -19.43 4.75
CA LEU A 75 1.17 -18.70 5.29
C LEU A 75 -0.14 -19.02 4.56
N GLN A 76 -0.07 -19.36 3.26
CA GLN A 76 -1.22 -19.65 2.41
C GLN A 76 -2.34 -18.60 2.56
N PRO A 77 -2.06 -17.31 2.23
CA PRO A 77 -3.04 -16.25 2.39
C PRO A 77 -4.21 -16.41 1.42
N ASP A 78 -5.39 -15.96 1.82
CA ASP A 78 -6.53 -15.82 0.92
C ASP A 78 -6.36 -14.61 -0.01
N VAL A 79 -5.73 -13.54 0.52
CA VAL A 79 -5.52 -12.28 -0.19
C VAL A 79 -4.13 -11.72 0.10
N VAL A 80 -3.49 -11.23 -0.94
CA VAL A 80 -2.29 -10.39 -0.85
C VAL A 80 -2.66 -8.95 -1.17
N HIS A 81 -2.42 -8.04 -0.25
CA HIS A 81 -2.69 -6.63 -0.42
C HIS A 81 -1.37 -5.87 -0.61
N VAL A 82 -1.15 -5.36 -1.81
CA VAL A 82 0.05 -4.59 -2.15
C VAL A 82 -0.24 -3.11 -1.97
N ASN A 83 0.56 -2.47 -1.11
CA ASN A 83 0.47 -1.04 -0.84
C ASN A 83 1.61 -0.32 -1.55
N CYS A 84 1.28 0.73 -2.27
CA CYS A 84 2.17 1.57 -3.08
C CYS A 84 2.33 1.16 -4.54
N CYS A 85 2.72 2.15 -5.33
CA CYS A 85 3.03 2.06 -6.76
C CYS A 85 4.45 2.56 -7.03
N TRP A 86 4.87 2.50 -8.29
CA TRP A 86 6.14 3.02 -8.83
C TRP A 86 7.40 2.33 -8.36
N MET A 87 7.33 1.45 -7.39
CA MET A 87 8.47 0.63 -6.98
C MET A 87 8.41 -0.72 -7.70
N PRO A 88 9.47 -1.13 -8.41
CA PRO A 88 9.50 -2.44 -9.06
C PRO A 88 9.16 -3.59 -8.12
N ALA A 89 9.61 -3.50 -6.86
CA ALA A 89 9.31 -4.52 -5.85
C ALA A 89 7.80 -4.78 -5.72
N CYS A 90 6.96 -3.74 -5.64
CA CYS A 90 5.50 -3.90 -5.54
C CYS A 90 4.93 -4.70 -6.70
N ALA A 91 5.34 -4.37 -7.94
CA ALA A 91 4.85 -5.05 -9.14
C ALA A 91 5.30 -6.51 -9.22
N PHE A 92 6.54 -6.82 -8.80
CA PHE A 92 7.04 -8.19 -8.79
C PHE A 92 6.45 -9.04 -7.67
N ILE A 93 6.27 -8.50 -6.47
CA ILE A 93 5.57 -9.13 -5.34
C ILE A 93 4.15 -9.53 -5.78
N GLN A 94 3.40 -8.59 -6.39
CA GLN A 94 2.10 -8.87 -6.98
C GLN A 94 2.17 -9.97 -8.04
N LYS A 95 3.06 -9.82 -9.03
CA LYS A 95 3.21 -10.78 -10.13
C LYS A 95 3.49 -12.20 -9.64
N TRP A 96 4.34 -12.35 -8.63
CA TRP A 96 4.67 -13.67 -8.09
C TRP A 96 3.55 -14.26 -7.24
N ALA A 97 2.80 -13.44 -6.52
CA ALA A 97 1.61 -13.90 -5.80
C ALA A 97 0.55 -14.42 -6.79
N GLN A 98 0.25 -13.65 -7.83
CA GLN A 98 -0.72 -14.04 -8.86
C GLN A 98 -0.28 -15.28 -9.67
N ALA A 99 1.02 -15.43 -9.91
CA ALA A 99 1.56 -16.64 -10.56
C ALA A 99 1.38 -17.91 -9.73
N LEU A 100 1.15 -17.80 -8.43
CA LEU A 100 0.82 -18.90 -7.53
C LEU A 100 -0.70 -19.02 -7.27
N GLY A 101 -1.53 -18.22 -7.95
CA GLY A 101 -2.98 -18.27 -7.86
C GLY A 101 -3.61 -17.39 -6.77
N TYR A 102 -2.81 -16.61 -6.02
CA TYR A 102 -3.33 -15.73 -4.98
C TYR A 102 -4.04 -14.50 -5.55
N LYS A 103 -5.13 -14.09 -4.90
CA LYS A 103 -5.83 -12.85 -5.22
C LYS A 103 -5.06 -11.66 -4.71
N VAL A 104 -5.01 -10.59 -5.52
CA VAL A 104 -4.24 -9.39 -5.19
C VAL A 104 -5.11 -8.15 -5.22
N VAL A 105 -5.10 -7.43 -4.10
CA VAL A 105 -5.58 -6.05 -3.98
C VAL A 105 -4.40 -5.10 -4.11
N LEU A 106 -4.54 -4.03 -4.87
CA LEU A 106 -3.52 -2.98 -5.01
C LEU A 106 -4.08 -1.65 -4.55
N THR A 107 -3.42 -1.01 -3.58
CA THR A 107 -3.74 0.36 -3.14
C THR A 107 -2.65 1.32 -3.61
N PRO A 108 -2.95 2.24 -4.53
CA PRO A 108 -1.99 3.23 -5.00
C PRO A 108 -1.66 4.33 -3.99
N HIS A 109 -2.53 4.61 -3.02
CA HIS A 109 -2.39 5.73 -2.06
C HIS A 109 -2.16 7.08 -2.73
N GLY A 110 -2.99 7.43 -3.71
CA GLY A 110 -2.88 8.68 -4.47
C GLY A 110 -1.72 8.73 -5.47
N MET A 111 -0.85 7.73 -5.51
CA MET A 111 0.36 7.77 -6.36
C MET A 111 0.08 7.73 -7.86
N LEU A 112 -1.15 7.42 -8.28
CA LEU A 112 -1.61 7.43 -9.66
C LEU A 112 -2.44 8.68 -10.01
N GLU A 113 -2.45 9.68 -9.13
CA GLU A 113 -3.09 10.96 -9.39
C GLU A 113 -2.46 11.69 -10.61
N PRO A 114 -3.24 12.42 -11.42
CA PRO A 114 -2.76 13.03 -12.67
C PRO A 114 -1.52 13.90 -12.49
N TRP A 115 -1.46 14.69 -11.41
CA TRP A 115 -0.32 15.57 -11.13
C TRP A 115 0.94 14.80 -10.75
N ILE A 116 0.80 13.65 -10.05
CA ILE A 116 1.92 12.74 -9.75
C ILE A 116 2.36 12.02 -11.03
N MET A 117 1.41 11.60 -11.85
CA MET A 117 1.70 10.98 -13.15
C MET A 117 2.48 11.91 -14.07
N ALA A 118 2.14 13.20 -14.10
CA ALA A 118 2.81 14.20 -14.92
C ALA A 118 4.26 14.49 -14.47
N ARG A 119 4.54 14.34 -13.16
CA ARG A 119 5.86 14.64 -12.61
C ARG A 119 6.90 13.62 -13.08
N HIS A 120 7.95 14.08 -13.75
CA HIS A 120 9.00 13.23 -14.34
C HIS A 120 8.45 12.15 -15.29
N TYR A 121 7.39 12.49 -16.05
CA TYR A 121 6.69 11.54 -16.90
C TYR A 121 7.64 10.81 -17.85
N TRP A 122 8.38 11.54 -18.67
CA TRP A 122 9.23 10.97 -19.73
C TRP A 122 10.42 10.16 -19.18
N THR A 123 11.01 10.62 -18.10
CA THR A 123 12.27 10.06 -17.58
C THR A 123 12.07 8.90 -16.61
N ARG A 124 10.98 8.90 -15.85
CA ARG A 124 10.72 7.90 -14.78
C ARG A 124 9.41 7.15 -14.95
N LYS A 125 8.31 7.89 -15.19
CA LYS A 125 6.97 7.29 -15.18
C LYS A 125 6.69 6.47 -16.43
N LEU A 126 7.01 6.99 -17.61
CA LEU A 126 6.79 6.28 -18.87
C LEU A 126 7.57 4.94 -18.95
N PRO A 127 8.87 4.88 -18.64
CA PRO A 127 9.56 3.60 -18.55
C PRO A 127 8.93 2.66 -17.52
N ALA A 128 8.62 3.14 -16.31
CA ALA A 128 7.99 2.33 -15.27
C ALA A 128 6.62 1.79 -15.71
N LEU A 129 5.79 2.62 -16.35
CA LEU A 129 4.51 2.18 -16.93
C LEU A 129 4.70 1.05 -17.93
N TRP A 130 5.65 1.20 -18.83
CA TRP A 130 5.89 0.22 -19.88
C TRP A 130 6.43 -1.11 -19.34
N PHE A 131 7.40 -1.06 -18.42
CA PHE A 131 8.05 -2.28 -17.93
C PHE A 131 7.26 -3.05 -16.88
N TYR A 132 6.52 -2.38 -15.99
CA TYR A 132 5.87 -3.08 -14.88
C TYR A 132 4.59 -2.44 -14.34
N GLN A 133 4.52 -1.09 -14.23
CA GLN A 133 3.46 -0.45 -13.44
C GLN A 133 2.08 -0.61 -14.08
N LYS A 134 1.96 -0.40 -15.39
CA LYS A 134 0.69 -0.57 -16.11
C LYS A 134 0.17 -2.00 -15.96
N ALA A 135 1.04 -2.98 -16.14
CA ALA A 135 0.67 -4.39 -16.00
C ALA A 135 0.22 -4.73 -14.57
N ALA A 136 0.87 -4.16 -13.55
CA ALA A 136 0.46 -4.36 -12.16
C ALA A 136 -0.96 -3.81 -11.91
N VAL A 137 -1.25 -2.58 -12.36
CA VAL A 137 -2.58 -1.98 -12.21
C VAL A 137 -3.65 -2.80 -12.96
N MET A 138 -3.38 -3.15 -14.22
CA MET A 138 -4.31 -3.92 -15.05
C MET A 138 -4.66 -5.29 -14.46
N LYS A 139 -3.67 -5.97 -13.89
CA LYS A 139 -3.80 -7.35 -13.41
C LYS A 139 -4.26 -7.46 -11.96
N ALA A 140 -4.27 -6.39 -11.19
CA ALA A 140 -4.82 -6.43 -9.83
C ALA A 140 -6.27 -6.94 -9.87
N ASP A 141 -6.62 -7.87 -8.98
CA ASP A 141 -7.98 -8.39 -8.89
C ASP A 141 -8.94 -7.30 -8.44
N VAL A 142 -8.48 -6.40 -7.56
CA VAL A 142 -9.20 -5.20 -7.12
C VAL A 142 -8.20 -4.06 -6.92
N LEU A 143 -8.57 -2.85 -7.34
CA LEU A 143 -7.91 -1.61 -6.90
C LEU A 143 -8.67 -1.06 -5.69
N HIS A 144 -7.94 -0.74 -4.64
CA HIS A 144 -8.48 -0.05 -3.48
C HIS A 144 -8.16 1.45 -3.60
N ALA A 145 -9.18 2.27 -3.72
CA ALA A 145 -9.10 3.72 -3.69
C ALA A 145 -9.46 4.23 -2.29
N THR A 146 -8.73 5.23 -1.80
CA THR A 146 -8.95 5.81 -0.46
C THR A 146 -9.98 6.95 -0.46
N ALA A 147 -10.35 7.44 -1.66
CA ALA A 147 -11.34 8.50 -1.85
C ALA A 147 -12.06 8.36 -3.20
N GLU A 148 -13.23 9.01 -3.33
CA GLU A 148 -13.98 9.01 -4.60
C GLU A 148 -13.16 9.68 -5.73
N SER A 149 -12.45 10.77 -5.43
CA SER A 149 -11.58 11.45 -6.39
C SER A 149 -10.46 10.53 -6.92
N GLU A 150 -9.86 9.72 -6.05
CA GLU A 150 -8.86 8.73 -6.48
C GLU A 150 -9.48 7.68 -7.41
N LYS A 151 -10.69 7.17 -7.08
CA LYS A 151 -11.41 6.23 -7.95
C LYS A 151 -11.69 6.83 -9.32
N GLU A 152 -12.19 8.07 -9.38
CA GLU A 152 -12.44 8.76 -10.65
C GLU A 152 -11.17 8.88 -11.50
N ASN A 153 -10.04 9.23 -10.88
CA ASN A 153 -8.76 9.33 -11.57
C ASN A 153 -8.25 7.96 -12.04
N LEU A 154 -8.42 6.91 -11.25
CA LEU A 154 -8.10 5.54 -11.66
C LEU A 154 -8.97 5.07 -12.83
N LEU A 155 -10.27 5.42 -12.85
CA LEU A 155 -11.16 5.13 -13.98
C LEU A 155 -10.73 5.88 -15.26
N LYS A 156 -10.32 7.15 -15.14
CA LYS A 156 -9.79 7.95 -16.28
C LYS A 156 -8.52 7.34 -16.86
N LEU A 157 -7.69 6.66 -16.07
CA LEU A 157 -6.53 5.93 -16.60
C LEU A 157 -6.91 4.74 -17.48
N GLY A 158 -8.09 4.17 -17.28
CA GLY A 158 -8.63 3.08 -18.10
C GLY A 158 -7.87 1.75 -18.02
N TYR A 159 -7.04 1.55 -17.00
CA TYR A 159 -6.25 0.33 -16.86
C TYR A 159 -7.00 -0.79 -16.15
N ASN A 160 -7.87 -0.46 -15.20
CA ASN A 160 -8.64 -1.42 -14.42
C ASN A 160 -9.89 -0.73 -13.87
N ASN A 161 -11.06 -1.36 -14.03
CA ASN A 161 -12.34 -0.82 -13.56
C ASN A 161 -12.87 -1.53 -12.30
N ARG A 162 -12.16 -2.53 -11.78
CA ARG A 162 -12.51 -3.23 -10.55
C ARG A 162 -12.01 -2.44 -9.34
N ILE A 163 -12.66 -1.32 -9.04
CA ILE A 163 -12.24 -0.39 -8.01
C ILE A 163 -13.23 -0.42 -6.86
N LYS A 164 -12.72 -0.50 -5.63
CA LYS A 164 -13.49 -0.35 -4.38
C LYS A 164 -12.93 0.82 -3.59
N ILE A 165 -13.83 1.59 -2.97
CA ILE A 165 -13.48 2.71 -2.12
C ILE A 165 -13.58 2.27 -0.68
N ILE A 166 -12.51 2.46 0.07
CA ILE A 166 -12.49 2.34 1.52
C ILE A 166 -11.61 3.49 2.03
N ALA A 167 -12.23 4.46 2.69
CA ALA A 167 -11.50 5.60 3.23
C ALA A 167 -10.52 5.17 4.32
N ASN A 168 -9.41 5.88 4.42
CA ASN A 168 -8.48 5.69 5.54
C ASN A 168 -9.18 6.05 6.86
N GLY A 169 -8.98 5.22 7.88
CA GLY A 169 -9.47 5.50 9.23
C GLY A 169 -8.66 6.61 9.90
N ILE A 170 -9.26 7.22 10.90
CA ILE A 170 -8.61 8.17 11.82
C ILE A 170 -8.86 7.67 13.24
N ASP A 171 -7.81 7.65 14.08
CA ASP A 171 -7.97 7.41 15.51
C ASP A 171 -8.53 8.68 16.16
N VAL A 172 -9.81 8.61 16.55
CA VAL A 172 -10.52 9.75 17.16
C VAL A 172 -10.52 9.69 18.71
N GLU A 173 -10.05 8.59 19.30
CA GLU A 173 -10.10 8.39 20.75
C GLU A 173 -9.28 9.43 21.53
N ASN A 174 -8.22 9.95 20.88
CA ASN A 174 -7.31 10.93 21.46
C ASN A 174 -7.55 12.36 20.96
N ILE A 175 -8.64 12.60 20.22
CA ILE A 175 -8.97 13.93 19.70
C ILE A 175 -9.95 14.59 20.65
N GLU A 176 -9.47 15.62 21.38
CA GLU A 176 -10.34 16.44 22.22
C GLU A 176 -11.32 17.25 21.35
N MET A 177 -12.61 17.05 21.61
CA MET A 177 -13.64 17.87 20.98
C MET A 177 -13.61 19.28 21.56
N LYS A 178 -13.45 20.28 20.71
CA LYS A 178 -13.59 21.68 21.15
C LYS A 178 -15.02 21.94 21.60
N SER A 179 -15.19 22.42 22.82
CA SER A 179 -16.48 22.81 23.41
C SER A 179 -17.07 24.08 22.80
N SER A 180 -16.26 24.88 22.12
CA SER A 180 -16.69 26.08 21.40
C SER A 180 -15.79 26.42 20.22
N TRP A 181 -16.38 26.94 19.14
CA TRP A 181 -15.64 27.41 17.97
C TRP A 181 -15.33 28.91 18.13
N LYS A 182 -14.10 29.23 18.50
CA LYS A 182 -13.56 30.57 18.34
C LYS A 182 -12.73 30.63 17.07
N ARG A 183 -12.99 31.60 16.19
CA ARG A 183 -12.12 31.89 15.05
C ARG A 183 -10.82 32.45 15.55
N ASN A 184 -9.79 31.66 15.61
CA ASN A 184 -8.42 32.13 15.78
C ASN A 184 -7.88 32.55 14.40
N LYS A 185 -7.05 33.60 14.36
CA LYS A 185 -6.33 34.01 13.15
C LYS A 185 -5.10 33.08 12.93
N GLU A 186 -5.28 31.79 13.09
CA GLU A 186 -4.24 30.76 12.93
C GLU A 186 -4.52 29.95 11.69
N ILE A 187 -3.51 29.74 10.87
CA ILE A 187 -3.56 28.85 9.72
C ILE A 187 -2.77 27.60 10.10
N LEU A 188 -3.46 26.47 10.19
CA LEU A 188 -2.83 25.17 10.39
C LEU A 188 -2.48 24.57 9.03
N PHE A 189 -1.20 24.30 8.81
CA PHE A 189 -0.73 23.54 7.66
C PHE A 189 -0.39 22.12 8.11
N LEU A 190 -1.08 21.15 7.54
CA LEU A 190 -0.80 19.74 7.76
C LEU A 190 -0.08 19.20 6.50
N SER A 191 1.17 18.81 6.64
CA SER A 191 1.99 18.21 5.58
C SER A 191 2.14 16.71 5.78
#